data_17a67eb097c39b3ccaf44da3bbc48bb1
#
_entry.id   17a67eb097c39b3ccaf44da3bbc48bb1
#
_cell.length_a   1.000
_cell.length_b   1.000
_cell.length_c   1.000
_cell.angle_alpha   90.00
_cell.angle_beta   90.00
_cell.angle_gamma   90.00
#
_symmetry.space_group_name_H-M   'P 1'
#
loop_
_entity.id
_entity.type
_entity.pdbx_description
1 polymer ?
#
loop_
_entity_poly.entity_id
_entity_poly.type
_entity_poly.pdbx_seq_one_letter_code
_entity_poly.pdbx_strand_id
1 'polypeptide(L)'
;PPLAGAGADYGHPERAPGFVFFWGIITMSYKHISVPETGDMIVVNADNSLSVPDNPIIPYIEGDGIGVDISPVMIAVVDAAVAKAYDSGRQISWMEIYTGEKAAELYDGDWFPEETLDAIKTYSVAIKGPLTTPVGGGFRSLNVALRQELDLYTCLRPVRWFEGVPSPVKSPGDCNMVIFRENSEDIYAGIEYQAGTDEAQKVLDFIIQEMGATKIRFPQNVGIGI
;
A
#
# COMPACT_ATOMS: atom_id res chain seq x y z
N PRO A 1 7.57 2.72 -45.52
CA PRO A 1 7.51 1.34 -45.06
C PRO A 1 7.19 1.34 -43.57
N PRO A 2 6.16 0.61 -43.12
CA PRO A 2 5.79 0.58 -41.72
C PRO A 2 6.77 -0.32 -40.97
N LEU A 3 7.25 0.16 -39.83
CA LEU A 3 8.02 -0.60 -38.88
C LEU A 3 7.11 -1.67 -38.22
N ALA A 4 7.43 -2.94 -38.40
CA ALA A 4 6.79 -4.04 -37.72
C ALA A 4 7.16 -4.00 -36.26
N GLY A 5 6.18 -3.79 -35.38
CA GLY A 5 6.33 -3.90 -33.94
C GLY A 5 6.51 -5.35 -33.55
N ALA A 6 7.67 -5.71 -33.01
CA ALA A 6 7.85 -6.93 -32.24
C ALA A 6 7.19 -6.70 -30.88
N GLY A 7 6.03 -7.29 -30.66
CA GLY A 7 5.40 -7.34 -29.36
C GLY A 7 6.29 -8.21 -28.44
N ALA A 8 6.91 -7.61 -27.44
CA ALA A 8 7.52 -8.34 -26.36
C ALA A 8 6.36 -8.93 -25.52
N ASP A 9 6.27 -10.25 -25.53
CA ASP A 9 5.40 -11.02 -24.66
C ASP A 9 6.01 -10.96 -23.25
N TYR A 10 5.54 -10.02 -22.44
CA TYR A 10 5.82 -10.00 -21.01
C TYR A 10 4.99 -11.12 -20.38
N GLY A 11 5.61 -12.30 -20.27
CA GLY A 11 5.01 -13.43 -19.55
C GLY A 11 4.55 -12.99 -18.18
N HIS A 12 3.23 -12.97 -17.97
CA HIS A 12 2.67 -12.86 -16.62
C HIS A 12 3.20 -14.03 -15.77
N PRO A 13 3.64 -13.79 -14.54
CA PRO A 13 4.00 -14.88 -13.65
C PRO A 13 2.81 -15.83 -13.57
N GLU A 14 3.05 -17.11 -13.82
CA GLU A 14 2.04 -18.18 -13.72
C GLU A 14 1.36 -18.06 -12.35
N ARG A 15 0.04 -17.85 -12.37
CA ARG A 15 -0.78 -17.92 -11.16
C ARG A 15 -0.62 -19.30 -10.56
N ALA A 16 -0.25 -19.34 -9.30
CA ALA A 16 -0.22 -20.56 -8.52
C ALA A 16 -1.54 -21.33 -8.68
N PRO A 17 -1.52 -22.68 -8.72
CA PRO A 17 -2.70 -23.50 -9.03
C PRO A 17 -3.80 -23.23 -8.01
N GLY A 18 -5.03 -23.10 -8.53
CA GLY A 18 -6.23 -22.70 -7.84
C GLY A 18 -6.43 -23.38 -6.49
N PHE A 19 -6.64 -22.55 -5.48
CA PHE A 19 -7.16 -22.98 -4.20
C PHE A 19 -8.59 -23.47 -4.39
N VAL A 20 -8.80 -24.78 -4.25
CA VAL A 20 -10.12 -25.37 -4.10
C VAL A 20 -10.58 -25.04 -2.67
N PHE A 21 -11.59 -24.18 -2.54
CA PHE A 21 -12.22 -23.89 -1.27
C PHE A 21 -12.94 -25.13 -0.74
N PHE A 22 -12.31 -25.85 0.20
CA PHE A 22 -13.04 -26.68 1.14
C PHE A 22 -13.59 -25.76 2.24
N TRP A 23 -14.87 -25.84 2.49
CA TRP A 23 -15.54 -25.27 3.66
C TRP A 23 -14.99 -25.92 4.93
N GLY A 24 -13.85 -25.45 5.38
CA GLY A 24 -13.30 -25.68 6.70
C GLY A 24 -13.03 -24.29 7.28
N ILE A 25 -13.54 -24.03 8.45
CA ILE A 25 -13.17 -22.84 9.25
C ILE A 25 -11.66 -22.93 9.44
N ILE A 26 -10.88 -22.22 8.60
CA ILE A 26 -9.46 -22.00 8.87
C ILE A 26 -9.45 -20.99 10.00
N THR A 27 -9.37 -21.47 11.24
CA THR A 27 -8.99 -20.64 12.38
C THR A 27 -7.53 -20.24 12.14
N MET A 28 -7.31 -19.11 11.50
CA MET A 28 -5.98 -18.50 11.46
C MET A 28 -5.64 -18.08 12.88
N SER A 29 -4.66 -18.74 13.45
CA SER A 29 -4.16 -18.41 14.78
C SER A 29 -2.99 -17.45 14.59
N TYR A 30 -3.24 -16.17 14.77
CA TYR A 30 -2.19 -15.16 14.88
C TYR A 30 -1.59 -15.19 16.29
N LYS A 31 -0.35 -14.73 16.43
CA LYS A 31 0.34 -14.67 17.73
C LYS A 31 -0.23 -13.56 18.62
N HIS A 32 -0.46 -12.40 18.04
CA HIS A 32 -0.90 -11.21 18.77
C HIS A 32 -2.18 -10.56 18.21
N ILE A 33 -2.55 -10.85 16.97
CA ILE A 33 -3.77 -10.32 16.36
C ILE A 33 -4.98 -11.12 16.85
N SER A 34 -5.98 -10.40 17.39
CA SER A 34 -7.25 -10.99 17.80
C SER A 34 -8.28 -10.82 16.70
N VAL A 35 -8.68 -11.93 16.07
CA VAL A 35 -9.77 -11.92 15.09
C VAL A 35 -11.10 -11.70 15.82
N PRO A 36 -11.97 -10.77 15.39
CA PRO A 36 -13.29 -10.58 15.97
C PRO A 36 -14.11 -11.87 15.96
N GLU A 37 -14.87 -12.10 17.05
CA GLU A 37 -15.77 -13.27 17.14
C GLU A 37 -16.94 -13.21 16.17
N THR A 38 -17.26 -12.01 15.67
CA THR A 38 -18.36 -11.75 14.74
C THR A 38 -17.84 -11.05 13.49
N GLY A 39 -18.49 -11.28 12.40
CA GLY A 39 -18.13 -10.71 11.09
C GLY A 39 -17.54 -11.74 10.16
N ASP A 40 -17.51 -11.38 8.89
CA ASP A 40 -17.05 -12.23 7.80
C ASP A 40 -16.03 -11.50 6.92
N MET A 41 -15.21 -12.27 6.20
CA MET A 41 -14.24 -11.72 5.25
C MET A 41 -14.94 -11.20 3.99
N ILE A 42 -14.39 -10.12 3.42
CA ILE A 42 -14.71 -9.71 2.06
C ILE A 42 -14.09 -10.73 1.10
N VAL A 43 -14.88 -11.25 0.17
CA VAL A 43 -14.43 -12.25 -0.80
C VAL A 43 -14.21 -11.58 -2.15
N VAL A 44 -13.03 -11.76 -2.72
CA VAL A 44 -12.71 -11.38 -4.10
C VAL A 44 -13.09 -12.56 -5.00
N ASN A 45 -14.11 -12.38 -5.83
CA ASN A 45 -14.60 -13.42 -6.75
C ASN A 45 -13.66 -13.62 -7.95
N ALA A 46 -13.84 -14.70 -8.69
CA ALA A 46 -13.01 -15.04 -9.85
C ALA A 46 -13.05 -13.99 -10.99
N ASP A 47 -14.12 -13.21 -11.07
CA ASP A 47 -14.30 -12.09 -12.00
C ASP A 47 -13.79 -10.74 -11.46
N ASN A 48 -13.08 -10.75 -10.33
CA ASN A 48 -12.62 -9.59 -9.56
C ASN A 48 -13.74 -8.72 -8.95
N SER A 49 -14.99 -9.16 -8.95
CA SER A 49 -16.03 -8.53 -8.16
C SER A 49 -15.86 -8.84 -6.67
N LEU A 50 -16.43 -8.00 -5.81
CA LEU A 50 -16.36 -8.18 -4.36
C LEU A 50 -17.71 -8.65 -3.81
N SER A 51 -17.67 -9.70 -3.00
CA SER A 51 -18.78 -10.06 -2.13
C SER A 51 -18.52 -9.49 -0.74
N VAL A 52 -19.24 -8.42 -0.40
CA VAL A 52 -19.10 -7.70 0.87
C VAL A 52 -20.23 -8.12 1.81
N PRO A 53 -19.93 -8.76 2.96
CA PRO A 53 -20.94 -9.15 3.93
C PRO A 53 -21.55 -7.92 4.64
N ASP A 54 -22.64 -8.11 5.37
CA ASP A 54 -23.28 -7.04 6.13
C ASP A 54 -22.45 -6.63 7.36
N ASN A 55 -21.57 -7.50 7.81
CA ASN A 55 -20.64 -7.26 8.91
C ASN A 55 -19.21 -7.65 8.48
N PRO A 56 -18.55 -6.86 7.60
CA PRO A 56 -17.20 -7.18 7.17
C PRO A 56 -16.18 -6.98 8.29
N ILE A 57 -15.21 -7.90 8.38
CA ILE A 57 -14.01 -7.69 9.22
C ILE A 57 -13.06 -6.79 8.44
N ILE A 58 -12.70 -5.64 9.02
CA ILE A 58 -11.77 -4.68 8.45
C ILE A 58 -10.55 -4.54 9.37
N PRO A 59 -9.39 -5.03 8.96
CA PRO A 59 -8.13 -4.77 9.67
C PRO A 59 -7.82 -3.28 9.72
N TYR A 60 -7.25 -2.82 10.85
CA TYR A 60 -6.72 -1.47 10.93
C TYR A 60 -5.40 -1.43 11.72
N ILE A 61 -4.50 -0.57 11.31
CA ILE A 61 -3.30 -0.19 12.04
C ILE A 61 -3.59 1.14 12.72
N GLU A 62 -3.55 1.17 14.05
CA GLU A 62 -3.75 2.41 14.83
C GLU A 62 -2.76 3.49 14.42
N GLY A 63 -1.50 3.09 14.26
CA GLY A 63 -0.39 3.97 13.86
C GLY A 63 0.36 4.57 15.03
N ASP A 64 1.45 5.25 14.69
CA ASP A 64 2.38 5.87 15.64
C ASP A 64 2.04 7.34 15.91
N GLY A 65 2.59 7.91 16.96
CA GLY A 65 2.46 9.32 17.28
C GLY A 65 1.00 9.75 17.43
N ILE A 66 0.51 10.59 16.51
CA ILE A 66 -0.90 11.05 16.52
C ILE A 66 -1.90 9.94 16.15
N GLY A 67 -1.44 8.75 15.78
CA GLY A 67 -2.29 7.62 15.43
C GLY A 67 -3.26 7.25 16.55
N VAL A 68 -2.79 7.26 17.80
CA VAL A 68 -3.59 6.97 18.99
C VAL A 68 -4.75 7.96 19.20
N ASP A 69 -4.62 9.18 18.69
CA ASP A 69 -5.65 10.20 18.79
C ASP A 69 -6.66 10.12 17.61
N ILE A 70 -6.15 9.93 16.39
CA ILE A 70 -6.99 10.04 15.18
C ILE A 70 -7.68 8.72 14.80
N SER A 71 -7.09 7.57 15.10
CA SER A 71 -7.66 6.28 14.70
C SER A 71 -8.97 5.95 15.41
N PRO A 72 -9.13 6.19 16.73
CA PRO A 72 -10.44 6.05 17.39
C PRO A 72 -11.51 7.00 16.83
N VAL A 73 -11.11 8.22 16.45
CA VAL A 73 -12.04 9.19 15.82
C VAL A 73 -12.45 8.71 14.44
N MET A 74 -11.51 8.18 13.65
CA MET A 74 -11.81 7.59 12.34
C MET A 74 -12.82 6.45 12.48
N ILE A 75 -12.62 5.50 13.40
CA ILE A 75 -13.53 4.40 13.66
C ILE A 75 -14.93 4.94 14.00
N ALA A 76 -15.03 5.87 14.96
CA ALA A 76 -16.31 6.42 15.39
C ALA A 76 -17.07 7.13 14.24
N VAL A 77 -16.34 7.87 13.39
CA VAL A 77 -16.95 8.56 12.23
C VAL A 77 -17.42 7.56 11.17
N VAL A 78 -16.62 6.54 10.88
CA VAL A 78 -16.99 5.51 9.90
C VAL A 78 -18.19 4.70 10.39
N ASP A 79 -18.19 4.28 11.65
CA ASP A 79 -19.32 3.54 12.25
C ASP A 79 -20.62 4.36 12.20
N ALA A 80 -20.56 5.64 12.54
CA ALA A 80 -21.72 6.53 12.46
C ALA A 80 -22.21 6.71 11.01
N ALA A 81 -21.28 6.77 10.05
CA ALA A 81 -21.61 6.88 8.63
C ALA A 81 -22.25 5.59 8.10
N VAL A 82 -21.74 4.43 8.46
CA VAL A 82 -22.29 3.11 8.09
C VAL A 82 -23.67 2.94 8.69
N ALA A 83 -23.84 3.20 9.99
CA ALA A 83 -25.14 3.12 10.65
C ALA A 83 -26.18 4.02 9.97
N LYS A 84 -25.80 5.25 9.61
CA LYS A 84 -26.69 6.17 8.90
C LYS A 84 -27.01 5.75 7.47
N ALA A 85 -26.03 5.21 6.75
CA ALA A 85 -26.21 4.85 5.34
C ALA A 85 -27.05 3.59 5.15
N TYR A 86 -27.04 2.69 6.12
CA TYR A 86 -27.70 1.37 6.06
C TYR A 86 -28.77 1.17 7.13
N ASP A 87 -29.29 2.24 7.73
CA ASP A 87 -30.32 2.20 8.78
C ASP A 87 -29.95 1.20 9.91
N SER A 88 -28.67 1.17 10.30
CA SER A 88 -28.08 0.21 11.25
C SER A 88 -28.21 -1.27 10.88
N GLY A 89 -28.54 -1.58 9.62
CA GLY A 89 -28.57 -2.96 9.11
C GLY A 89 -27.21 -3.54 8.79
N ARG A 90 -26.16 -2.70 8.80
CA ARG A 90 -24.76 -3.11 8.59
C ARG A 90 -23.86 -2.51 9.66
N GLN A 91 -22.76 -3.19 9.91
CA GLN A 91 -21.73 -2.74 10.84
C GLN A 91 -20.35 -3.24 10.38
N ILE A 92 -19.28 -2.69 10.91
CA ILE A 92 -17.92 -3.16 10.67
C ILE A 92 -17.41 -3.86 11.92
N SER A 93 -16.81 -5.05 11.75
CA SER A 93 -16.00 -5.70 12.78
C SER A 93 -14.55 -5.28 12.61
N TRP A 94 -14.12 -4.38 13.47
CA TRP A 94 -12.76 -3.85 13.45
C TRP A 94 -11.77 -4.86 14.03
N MET A 95 -10.65 -5.08 13.32
CA MET A 95 -9.57 -5.99 13.73
C MET A 95 -8.26 -5.22 13.79
N GLU A 96 -7.74 -4.98 14.99
CA GLU A 96 -6.45 -4.32 15.12
C GLU A 96 -5.32 -5.24 14.66
N ILE A 97 -4.44 -4.70 13.81
CA ILE A 97 -3.21 -5.31 13.34
C ILE A 97 -2.04 -4.35 13.59
N TYR A 98 -0.82 -4.87 13.66
CA TYR A 98 0.28 -4.13 14.24
C TYR A 98 1.41 -3.88 13.25
N THR A 99 1.83 -2.61 13.14
CA THR A 99 3.04 -2.16 12.42
C THR A 99 3.52 -0.89 13.10
N GLY A 100 4.83 -0.63 13.12
CA GLY A 100 5.42 0.55 13.74
C GLY A 100 5.81 0.34 15.20
N GLU A 101 5.74 1.39 16.02
CA GLU A 101 6.18 1.36 17.43
C GLU A 101 5.44 0.30 18.25
N LYS A 102 4.11 0.22 18.10
CA LYS A 102 3.29 -0.75 18.81
C LYS A 102 3.63 -2.21 18.42
N ALA A 103 3.98 -2.44 17.15
CA ALA A 103 4.46 -3.76 16.72
C ALA A 103 5.81 -4.09 17.38
N ALA A 104 6.75 -3.15 17.39
CA ALA A 104 8.05 -3.37 18.02
C ALA A 104 7.94 -3.74 19.51
N GLU A 105 6.96 -3.19 20.21
CA GLU A 105 6.69 -3.54 21.61
C GLU A 105 6.12 -4.96 21.79
N LEU A 106 5.25 -5.40 20.87
CA LEU A 106 4.56 -6.68 20.95
C LEU A 106 5.36 -7.86 20.38
N TYR A 107 6.22 -7.59 19.39
CA TYR A 107 6.95 -8.60 18.61
C TYR A 107 8.47 -8.53 18.81
N ASP A 108 8.92 -8.26 20.03
CA ASP A 108 10.34 -8.32 20.40
C ASP A 108 11.26 -7.44 19.55
N GLY A 109 10.79 -6.27 19.15
CA GLY A 109 11.53 -5.29 18.33
C GLY A 109 11.26 -5.38 16.82
N ASP A 110 10.35 -6.23 16.37
CA ASP A 110 9.93 -6.29 14.99
C ASP A 110 8.89 -5.20 14.68
N TRP A 111 9.28 -4.24 13.83
CA TRP A 111 8.44 -3.12 13.40
C TRP A 111 7.43 -3.49 12.30
N PHE A 112 7.62 -4.66 11.67
CA PHE A 112 6.85 -5.05 10.49
C PHE A 112 6.55 -6.55 10.47
N PRO A 113 5.73 -7.06 11.40
CA PRO A 113 5.46 -8.48 11.53
C PRO A 113 4.81 -9.09 10.28
N GLU A 114 5.24 -10.29 9.92
CA GLU A 114 4.70 -11.05 8.78
C GLU A 114 3.18 -11.29 8.92
N GLU A 115 2.70 -11.56 10.15
CA GLU A 115 1.27 -11.80 10.38
C GLU A 115 0.39 -10.57 10.06
N THR A 116 0.94 -9.36 10.11
CA THR A 116 0.23 -8.15 9.66
C THR A 116 0.04 -8.16 8.14
N LEU A 117 1.07 -8.54 7.38
CA LEU A 117 0.96 -8.70 5.93
C LEU A 117 -0.05 -9.79 5.56
N ASP A 118 0.02 -10.93 6.25
CA ASP A 118 -0.91 -12.05 6.04
C ASP A 118 -2.35 -11.65 6.35
N ALA A 119 -2.57 -10.89 7.42
CA ALA A 119 -3.89 -10.36 7.76
C ALA A 119 -4.41 -9.42 6.65
N ILE A 120 -3.60 -8.48 6.15
CA ILE A 120 -4.03 -7.57 5.08
C ILE A 120 -4.36 -8.35 3.80
N LYS A 121 -3.52 -9.32 3.41
CA LYS A 121 -3.75 -10.16 2.23
C LYS A 121 -5.03 -11.00 2.38
N THR A 122 -5.27 -11.56 3.56
CA THR A 122 -6.41 -12.41 3.84
C THR A 122 -7.72 -11.64 3.82
N TYR A 123 -7.77 -10.47 4.44
CA TYR A 123 -8.98 -9.66 4.54
C TYR A 123 -9.18 -8.66 3.39
N SER A 124 -8.22 -8.57 2.47
CA SER A 124 -8.26 -7.80 1.21
C SER A 124 -8.34 -6.27 1.34
N VAL A 125 -8.83 -5.74 2.45
CA VAL A 125 -8.98 -4.30 2.71
C VAL A 125 -8.47 -4.00 4.11
N ALA A 126 -7.65 -2.94 4.25
CA ALA A 126 -7.20 -2.49 5.56
C ALA A 126 -7.14 -0.97 5.63
N ILE A 127 -7.29 -0.41 6.82
CA ILE A 127 -7.10 1.01 7.09
C ILE A 127 -5.81 1.18 7.89
N LYS A 128 -4.98 2.14 7.47
CA LYS A 128 -3.69 2.39 8.09
C LYS A 128 -3.62 3.79 8.67
N GLY A 129 -3.32 3.88 9.96
CA GLY A 129 -2.91 5.11 10.62
C GLY A 129 -1.50 5.57 10.21
N PRO A 130 -1.01 6.71 10.72
CA PRO A 130 0.34 7.19 10.44
C PRO A 130 1.39 6.22 10.99
N LEU A 131 2.54 6.12 10.30
CA LEU A 131 3.66 5.29 10.76
C LEU A 131 4.93 6.11 10.79
N THR A 132 5.67 5.98 11.88
CA THR A 132 7.01 6.54 12.06
C THR A 132 8.02 5.72 11.27
N THR A 133 8.93 6.39 10.58
CA THR A 133 10.11 5.73 10.01
C THR A 133 11.27 5.90 10.97
N PRO A 134 11.84 4.82 11.53
CA PRO A 134 12.98 4.91 12.44
C PRO A 134 14.14 5.65 11.77
N VAL A 135 14.73 6.62 12.49
CA VAL A 135 15.86 7.40 12.00
C VAL A 135 17.16 6.66 12.39
N GLY A 136 17.97 6.31 11.39
CA GLY A 136 19.27 5.69 11.59
C GLY A 136 19.24 4.16 11.58
N GLY A 137 19.89 3.55 10.61
CA GLY A 137 20.04 2.09 10.53
C GLY A 137 19.57 1.44 9.24
N GLY A 138 19.34 2.20 8.16
CA GLY A 138 19.04 1.62 6.85
C GLY A 138 17.60 1.09 6.71
N PHE A 139 16.70 1.46 7.61
CA PHE A 139 15.29 1.12 7.50
C PHE A 139 14.64 1.88 6.34
N ARG A 140 14.13 1.16 5.36
CA ARG A 140 13.18 1.73 4.40
C ARG A 140 11.91 2.14 5.14
N SER A 141 11.24 3.19 4.65
CA SER A 141 9.95 3.60 5.19
C SER A 141 8.97 2.41 5.24
N LEU A 142 8.36 2.15 6.39
CA LEU A 142 7.35 1.10 6.58
C LEU A 142 6.18 1.28 5.59
N ASN A 143 5.87 2.52 5.22
CA ASN A 143 4.86 2.80 4.20
C ASN A 143 5.28 2.32 2.81
N VAL A 144 6.56 2.43 2.47
CA VAL A 144 7.09 1.92 1.19
C VAL A 144 7.11 0.40 1.22
N ALA A 145 7.53 -0.20 2.33
CA ALA A 145 7.54 -1.65 2.48
C ALA A 145 6.12 -2.24 2.30
N LEU A 146 5.09 -1.68 2.97
CA LEU A 146 3.70 -2.11 2.78
C LEU A 146 3.26 -2.06 1.32
N ARG A 147 3.61 -0.99 0.59
CA ARG A 147 3.23 -0.84 -0.82
C ARG A 147 3.89 -1.88 -1.71
N GLN A 148 5.17 -2.19 -1.46
CA GLN A 148 5.93 -3.18 -2.24
C GLN A 148 5.48 -4.61 -1.92
N GLU A 149 5.39 -4.98 -0.65
CA GLU A 149 5.02 -6.33 -0.21
C GLU A 149 3.58 -6.73 -0.55
N LEU A 150 2.69 -5.74 -0.68
CA LEU A 150 1.29 -5.93 -1.04
C LEU A 150 0.99 -5.61 -2.51
N ASP A 151 2.02 -5.29 -3.31
CA ASP A 151 1.88 -4.87 -4.72
C ASP A 151 0.84 -3.77 -4.94
N LEU A 152 0.87 -2.76 -4.07
CA LEU A 152 -0.02 -1.59 -4.16
C LEU A 152 0.55 -0.58 -5.15
N TYR A 153 0.52 -0.91 -6.43
CA TYR A 153 1.17 -0.16 -7.51
C TYR A 153 0.60 1.26 -7.73
N THR A 154 -0.60 1.56 -7.28
CA THR A 154 -1.24 2.85 -7.50
C THR A 154 -1.82 3.47 -6.23
N CYS A 155 -1.43 4.71 -5.91
CA CYS A 155 -2.20 5.56 -5.01
C CYS A 155 -3.35 6.22 -5.77
N LEU A 156 -4.57 5.84 -5.47
CA LEU A 156 -5.77 6.45 -6.01
C LEU A 156 -6.26 7.57 -5.07
N ARG A 157 -6.26 8.82 -5.54
CA ARG A 157 -6.59 9.98 -4.71
C ARG A 157 -7.69 10.83 -5.34
N PRO A 158 -8.98 10.57 -5.04
CA PRO A 158 -10.07 11.45 -5.42
C PRO A 158 -9.95 12.78 -4.68
N VAL A 159 -10.03 13.88 -5.41
CA VAL A 159 -9.99 15.24 -4.88
C VAL A 159 -11.21 15.98 -5.35
N ARG A 160 -12.07 16.37 -4.41
CA ARG A 160 -13.24 17.25 -4.67
C ARG A 160 -13.48 18.14 -3.48
N TRP A 161 -14.08 19.28 -3.74
CA TRP A 161 -14.56 20.16 -2.67
C TRP A 161 -15.93 19.69 -2.17
N PHE A 162 -16.16 19.91 -0.89
CA PHE A 162 -17.45 19.66 -0.25
C PHE A 162 -18.08 20.98 0.17
N GLU A 163 -19.36 21.16 -0.11
CA GLU A 163 -20.10 22.37 0.24
C GLU A 163 -20.03 22.66 1.75
N GLY A 164 -19.82 23.94 2.10
CA GLY A 164 -19.64 24.37 3.48
C GLY A 164 -18.22 24.29 4.03
N VAL A 165 -17.28 23.67 3.31
CA VAL A 165 -15.87 23.62 3.73
C VAL A 165 -15.13 24.87 3.24
N PRO A 166 -14.43 25.61 4.13
CA PRO A 166 -13.59 26.73 3.73
C PRO A 166 -12.52 26.31 2.73
N SER A 167 -12.25 27.15 1.73
CA SER A 167 -11.22 26.89 0.73
C SER A 167 -10.45 28.17 0.39
N PRO A 168 -9.12 28.11 0.21
CA PRO A 168 -8.32 29.22 -0.28
C PRO A 168 -8.48 29.47 -1.78
N VAL A 169 -9.12 28.55 -2.50
CA VAL A 169 -9.34 28.63 -3.95
C VAL A 169 -10.62 29.40 -4.26
N LYS A 170 -10.62 30.21 -5.33
CA LYS A 170 -11.75 31.07 -5.70
C LYS A 170 -13.00 30.30 -6.13
N SER A 171 -12.81 29.19 -6.84
CA SER A 171 -13.89 28.35 -7.37
C SER A 171 -13.66 26.88 -6.99
N PRO A 172 -13.73 26.54 -5.69
CA PRO A 172 -13.40 25.18 -5.26
C PRO A 172 -14.38 24.12 -5.78
N GLY A 173 -15.62 24.48 -6.07
CA GLY A 173 -16.63 23.59 -6.64
C GLY A 173 -16.31 23.06 -8.03
N ASP A 174 -15.41 23.74 -8.77
CA ASP A 174 -14.96 23.28 -10.09
C ASP A 174 -13.91 22.14 -9.97
N CYS A 175 -13.40 21.88 -8.76
CA CYS A 175 -12.42 20.84 -8.53
C CYS A 175 -13.11 19.49 -8.31
N ASN A 176 -13.00 18.60 -9.30
CA ASN A 176 -13.41 17.20 -9.20
C ASN A 176 -12.48 16.35 -10.07
N MET A 177 -11.42 15.84 -9.47
CA MET A 177 -10.38 15.09 -10.16
C MET A 177 -9.99 13.84 -9.40
N VAL A 178 -9.40 12.87 -10.10
CA VAL A 178 -8.79 11.69 -9.49
C VAL A 178 -7.32 11.66 -9.89
N ILE A 179 -6.44 11.65 -8.91
CA ILE A 179 -4.99 11.56 -9.12
C ILE A 179 -4.58 10.10 -8.96
N PHE A 180 -3.96 9.56 -10.01
CA PHE A 180 -3.28 8.26 -9.98
C PHE A 180 -1.79 8.54 -9.79
N ARG A 181 -1.22 8.06 -8.67
CA ARG A 181 0.20 8.23 -8.36
C ARG A 181 0.89 6.88 -8.40
N GLU A 182 2.02 6.83 -9.11
CA GLU A 182 2.92 5.68 -9.09
C GLU A 182 3.43 5.40 -7.68
N ASN A 183 3.61 4.14 -7.33
CA ASN A 183 3.89 3.71 -5.99
C ASN A 183 5.02 2.68 -5.84
N SER A 184 5.29 1.89 -6.86
CA SER A 184 6.20 0.75 -6.82
C SER A 184 7.32 0.79 -7.85
N GLU A 185 7.10 1.49 -8.94
CA GLU A 185 8.05 1.63 -10.05
C GLU A 185 8.76 2.99 -10.03
N ASP A 186 9.55 3.30 -11.05
CA ASP A 186 10.32 4.51 -11.21
C ASP A 186 11.25 4.72 -9.99
N ILE A 187 11.42 5.93 -9.52
CA ILE A 187 12.26 6.24 -8.35
C ILE A 187 11.84 5.52 -7.06
N TYR A 188 10.61 4.98 -7.01
CA TYR A 188 10.10 4.21 -5.86
C TYR A 188 10.57 2.75 -5.86
N ALA A 189 11.05 2.23 -6.99
CA ALA A 189 11.67 0.90 -7.07
C ALA A 189 12.95 0.80 -6.21
N GLY A 190 13.61 1.96 -5.99
CA GLY A 190 14.79 2.04 -5.13
C GLY A 190 16.03 1.39 -5.75
N ILE A 191 16.11 1.35 -7.07
CA ILE A 191 17.31 0.94 -7.80
C ILE A 191 18.20 2.17 -7.90
N GLU A 192 19.15 2.27 -6.97
CA GLU A 192 19.99 3.47 -6.84
C GLU A 192 21.48 3.09 -6.72
N TYR A 193 22.33 3.81 -7.44
CA TYR A 193 23.77 3.70 -7.33
C TYR A 193 24.37 5.09 -7.07
N GLN A 194 25.10 5.21 -5.96
CA GLN A 194 25.67 6.49 -5.55
C GLN A 194 26.78 6.92 -6.52
N ALA A 195 26.87 8.21 -6.78
CA ALA A 195 27.95 8.80 -7.59
C ALA A 195 29.33 8.41 -7.03
N GLY A 196 30.25 8.02 -7.94
CA GLY A 196 31.61 7.60 -7.61
C GLY A 196 31.76 6.14 -7.15
N THR A 197 30.67 5.35 -7.18
CA THR A 197 30.77 3.88 -6.96
C THR A 197 31.05 3.15 -8.27
N ASP A 198 31.62 1.94 -8.16
CA ASP A 198 31.90 1.09 -9.31
C ASP A 198 30.62 0.67 -10.05
N GLU A 199 29.51 0.51 -9.33
CA GLU A 199 28.20 0.17 -9.87
C GLU A 199 27.66 1.33 -10.73
N ALA A 200 27.71 2.55 -10.22
CA ALA A 200 27.30 3.75 -10.97
C ALA A 200 28.18 3.91 -12.23
N GLN A 201 29.49 3.67 -12.12
CA GLN A 201 30.42 3.76 -13.25
C GLN A 201 30.10 2.72 -14.34
N LYS A 202 29.78 1.46 -13.97
CA LYS A 202 29.37 0.43 -14.94
C LYS A 202 28.12 0.82 -15.74
N VAL A 203 27.11 1.38 -15.07
CA VAL A 203 25.89 1.85 -15.74
C VAL A 203 26.21 3.01 -16.66
N LEU A 204 27.02 3.98 -16.20
CA LEU A 204 27.45 5.12 -17.00
C LEU A 204 28.22 4.70 -18.24
N ASP A 205 29.18 3.78 -18.11
CA ASP A 205 29.96 3.27 -19.22
C ASP A 205 29.06 2.59 -20.24
N PHE A 206 28.11 1.80 -19.84
CA PHE A 206 27.11 1.21 -20.73
C PHE A 206 26.30 2.27 -21.47
N ILE A 207 25.75 3.25 -20.76
CA ILE A 207 24.95 4.33 -21.36
C ILE A 207 25.77 5.15 -22.35
N ILE A 208 27.03 5.45 -22.03
CA ILE A 208 27.91 6.29 -22.88
C ILE A 208 28.45 5.48 -24.06
N GLN A 209 28.99 4.28 -23.81
CA GLN A 209 29.73 3.51 -24.82
C GLN A 209 28.82 2.69 -25.72
N GLU A 210 27.84 2.01 -25.12
CA GLU A 210 26.94 1.12 -25.87
C GLU A 210 25.71 1.83 -26.41
N MET A 211 25.13 2.78 -25.63
CA MET A 211 23.95 3.53 -26.04
C MET A 211 24.27 4.86 -26.70
N GLY A 212 25.52 5.28 -26.73
CA GLY A 212 25.98 6.48 -27.43
C GLY A 212 25.52 7.80 -26.81
N ALA A 213 25.27 7.84 -25.51
CA ALA A 213 24.85 9.05 -24.82
C ALA A 213 25.98 10.07 -24.72
N THR A 214 25.81 11.25 -25.34
CA THR A 214 26.85 12.32 -25.42
C THR A 214 26.56 13.52 -24.52
N LYS A 215 25.41 13.53 -23.84
CA LYS A 215 24.96 14.71 -23.06
C LYS A 215 25.39 14.71 -21.59
N ILE A 216 26.06 13.67 -21.13
CA ILE A 216 26.54 13.58 -19.74
C ILE A 216 27.83 14.37 -19.63
N ARG A 217 27.79 15.55 -18.99
CA ARG A 217 28.91 16.51 -18.94
C ARG A 217 29.95 16.17 -17.86
N PHE A 218 29.51 15.61 -16.75
CA PHE A 218 30.36 15.32 -15.57
C PHE A 218 30.07 13.90 -15.07
N PRO A 219 30.53 12.84 -15.79
CA PRO A 219 30.20 11.45 -15.47
C PRO A 219 30.58 11.07 -14.02
N GLN A 220 31.70 11.62 -13.54
CA GLN A 220 32.20 11.33 -12.18
C GLN A 220 31.29 11.80 -11.05
N ASN A 221 30.34 12.70 -11.36
CA ASN A 221 29.40 13.28 -10.38
C ASN A 221 27.96 12.77 -10.56
N VAL A 222 27.78 11.77 -11.42
CA VAL A 222 26.44 11.22 -11.70
C VAL A 222 26.18 10.03 -10.79
N GLY A 223 25.10 10.07 -10.05
CA GLY A 223 24.43 8.90 -9.47
C GLY A 223 23.34 8.41 -10.41
N ILE A 224 22.92 7.18 -10.23
CA ILE A 224 21.87 6.54 -11.02
C ILE A 224 20.69 6.28 -10.10
N GLY A 225 19.48 6.58 -10.58
CA GLY A 225 18.21 6.19 -9.94
C GLY A 225 17.20 5.80 -11.01
N ILE A 226 16.54 4.69 -10.80
CA ILE A 226 15.52 4.13 -11.70
C ILE A 226 14.27 3.84 -10.88
#